data_1009561d10da89a5ac9586bdfb9abcab
#
_entry.id   1009561d10da89a5ac9586bdfb9abcab
#
_cell.length_a   1.000
_cell.length_b   1.000
_cell.length_c   1.000
_cell.angle_alpha   90.00
_cell.angle_beta   90.00
_cell.angle_gamma   90.00
#
_symmetry.space_group_name_H-M   'P 1'
#
loop_
_entity.id
_entity.type
_entity.pdbx_description
1 polymer ?
#
loop_
_entity_poly.entity_id
_entity_poly.type
_entity_poly.pdbx_seq_one_letter_code
_entity_poly.pdbx_strand_id
1 'polypeptide(L)'
;RSRGLGDVYKRQVQKLQGRKSNQKMIMTAASECYAMDAFSVYADGFLIKPFVQQQVDCALNRFQNMFYQMKKNISFMVDRTMKRFCLDEIIYMETCGHATMIHTLHGDFRTNCSLTRAKEKMPDGGDFVTCGKSYYINAGYIKDVTKTEIILRGGEQIFIPIRLQKELCLLWQMKVNNNI
;
A
#
# COMPACT_ATOMS: atom_id res chain seq x y z
N ARG A 1 -13.76 -28.73 -38.95
CA ARG A 1 -12.83 -28.76 -37.82
C ARG A 1 -12.26 -27.38 -37.63
N SER A 2 -12.85 -26.59 -36.75
CA SER A 2 -12.33 -25.30 -36.37
C SER A 2 -11.18 -25.53 -35.34
N ARG A 3 -10.01 -25.89 -35.87
CA ARG A 3 -8.77 -25.80 -35.14
C ARG A 3 -8.24 -24.38 -35.30
N GLY A 4 -8.13 -23.61 -34.26
CA GLY A 4 -7.25 -22.50 -34.39
C GLY A 4 -7.42 -21.32 -33.43
N LEU A 5 -8.61 -20.82 -33.13
CA LEU A 5 -8.75 -19.63 -32.28
C LEU A 5 -8.54 -19.94 -30.78
N GLY A 6 -9.03 -21.07 -30.30
CA GLY A 6 -8.88 -21.46 -28.88
C GLY A 6 -7.43 -21.74 -28.49
N ASP A 7 -6.64 -22.39 -29.37
CA ASP A 7 -5.24 -22.73 -29.08
C ASP A 7 -4.31 -21.52 -29.14
N VAL A 8 -4.56 -20.57 -30.04
CA VAL A 8 -3.82 -19.31 -30.13
C VAL A 8 -4.07 -18.45 -28.88
N TYR A 9 -5.34 -18.40 -28.46
CA TYR A 9 -5.75 -17.67 -27.28
C TYR A 9 -5.16 -18.25 -25.99
N LYS A 10 -5.20 -19.57 -25.82
CA LYS A 10 -4.57 -20.26 -24.67
C LYS A 10 -3.06 -20.03 -24.61
N ARG A 11 -2.36 -20.05 -25.74
CA ARG A 11 -0.92 -19.75 -25.79
C ARG A 11 -0.58 -18.31 -25.45
N GLN A 12 -1.42 -17.35 -25.86
CA GLN A 12 -1.23 -15.94 -25.48
C GLN A 12 -1.41 -15.74 -23.99
N VAL A 13 -2.41 -16.37 -23.38
CA VAL A 13 -2.67 -16.27 -21.95
C VAL A 13 -1.62 -17.01 -21.12
N GLN A 14 -1.13 -18.15 -21.57
CA GLN A 14 -0.02 -18.87 -20.93
C GLN A 14 1.26 -18.02 -20.87
N LYS A 15 1.53 -17.19 -21.89
CA LYS A 15 2.65 -16.21 -21.85
C LYS A 15 2.48 -15.14 -20.77
N LEU A 16 1.25 -14.88 -20.31
CA LEU A 16 0.93 -13.93 -19.25
C LEU A 16 1.02 -14.54 -17.84
N GLN A 17 1.29 -15.84 -17.72
CA GLN A 17 1.45 -16.52 -16.41
C GLN A 17 2.70 -16.04 -15.64
N GLY A 18 3.69 -15.44 -16.32
CA GLY A 18 4.85 -14.78 -15.69
C GLY A 18 4.59 -13.34 -15.21
N ARG A 19 3.33 -12.92 -15.13
CA ARG A 19 2.98 -11.57 -14.69
C ARG A 19 3.40 -11.29 -13.26
N LYS A 20 3.73 -10.03 -12.98
CA LYS A 20 4.08 -9.57 -11.64
C LYS A 20 2.88 -9.72 -10.69
N SER A 21 3.13 -9.97 -9.43
CA SER A 21 2.09 -10.14 -8.39
C SER A 21 1.11 -8.97 -8.26
N ASN A 22 1.50 -7.79 -8.72
CA ASN A 22 0.67 -6.57 -8.72
C ASN A 22 -0.16 -6.37 -10.01
N GLN A 23 -0.14 -7.32 -10.96
CA GLN A 23 -0.96 -7.27 -12.17
C GLN A 23 -2.19 -8.16 -12.03
N LYS A 24 -3.36 -7.63 -12.37
CA LYS A 24 -4.64 -8.34 -12.39
C LYS A 24 -5.13 -8.51 -13.82
N MET A 25 -5.75 -9.65 -14.12
CA MET A 25 -6.20 -10.00 -15.45
C MET A 25 -7.71 -10.23 -15.47
N ILE A 26 -8.42 -9.47 -16.31
CA ILE A 26 -9.83 -9.70 -16.63
C ILE A 26 -9.90 -10.28 -18.03
N MET A 27 -10.51 -11.44 -18.16
CA MET A 27 -10.85 -12.01 -19.47
C MET A 27 -12.24 -11.56 -19.93
N THR A 28 -12.38 -11.34 -21.21
CA THR A 28 -13.68 -11.03 -21.82
C THR A 28 -13.97 -12.00 -22.96
N ALA A 29 -15.18 -12.52 -23.03
CA ALA A 29 -15.61 -13.43 -24.10
C ALA A 29 -17.08 -13.18 -24.48
N ALA A 30 -17.48 -13.68 -25.65
CA ALA A 30 -18.85 -13.58 -26.13
C ALA A 30 -19.80 -14.67 -25.58
N SER A 31 -19.25 -15.69 -24.89
CA SER A 31 -20.00 -16.80 -24.34
C SER A 31 -19.45 -17.24 -22.98
N GLU A 32 -20.33 -17.70 -22.11
CA GLU A 32 -20.02 -18.25 -20.79
C GLU A 32 -19.17 -19.52 -20.85
N CYS A 33 -19.21 -20.28 -21.96
CA CYS A 33 -18.41 -21.49 -22.07
C CYS A 33 -16.90 -21.29 -21.92
N TYR A 34 -16.41 -20.07 -22.10
CA TYR A 34 -14.99 -19.71 -21.89
C TYR A 34 -14.65 -19.40 -20.43
N ALA A 35 -15.62 -19.43 -19.51
CA ALA A 35 -15.34 -19.16 -18.10
C ALA A 35 -14.40 -20.19 -17.49
N MET A 36 -14.53 -21.48 -17.84
CA MET A 36 -13.63 -22.53 -17.39
C MET A 36 -12.20 -22.34 -17.91
N ASP A 37 -12.05 -21.83 -19.14
CA ASP A 37 -10.74 -21.48 -19.69
C ASP A 37 -10.11 -20.29 -18.93
N ALA A 38 -10.92 -19.31 -18.51
CA ALA A 38 -10.46 -18.20 -17.67
C ALA A 38 -9.92 -18.69 -16.32
N PHE A 39 -10.58 -19.64 -15.68
CA PHE A 39 -10.09 -20.27 -14.45
C PHE A 39 -8.78 -21.02 -14.68
N SER A 40 -8.66 -21.78 -15.78
CA SER A 40 -7.45 -22.57 -16.07
C SER A 40 -6.19 -21.72 -16.24
N VAL A 41 -6.32 -20.44 -16.54
CA VAL A 41 -5.23 -19.47 -16.71
C VAL A 41 -5.10 -18.49 -15.54
N TYR A 42 -5.82 -18.76 -14.45
CA TYR A 42 -5.81 -17.93 -13.24
C TYR A 42 -6.21 -16.47 -13.53
N ALA A 43 -7.24 -16.26 -14.36
CA ALA A 43 -7.82 -14.94 -14.52
C ALA A 43 -8.47 -14.47 -13.21
N ASP A 44 -8.25 -13.22 -12.85
CA ASP A 44 -8.78 -12.63 -11.61
C ASP A 44 -10.25 -12.17 -11.80
N GLY A 45 -10.72 -12.06 -13.06
CA GLY A 45 -12.09 -11.71 -13.41
C GLY A 45 -12.47 -12.17 -14.82
N PHE A 46 -13.78 -12.29 -15.06
CA PHE A 46 -14.35 -12.66 -16.35
C PHE A 46 -15.58 -11.80 -16.65
N LEU A 47 -15.68 -11.27 -17.87
CA LEU A 47 -16.82 -10.48 -18.33
C LEU A 47 -17.34 -11.03 -19.65
N ILE A 48 -18.67 -11.16 -19.77
CA ILE A 48 -19.35 -11.64 -20.97
C ILE A 48 -19.76 -10.44 -21.83
N LYS A 49 -19.42 -10.47 -23.10
CA LYS A 49 -19.85 -9.46 -24.08
C LYS A 49 -21.30 -9.71 -24.53
N PRO A 50 -22.11 -8.66 -24.70
CA PRO A 50 -21.84 -7.25 -24.39
C PRO A 50 -21.91 -6.98 -22.89
N PHE A 51 -20.96 -6.23 -22.35
CA PHE A 51 -20.98 -5.80 -20.96
C PHE A 51 -21.29 -4.31 -20.84
N VAL A 52 -22.00 -3.96 -19.77
CA VAL A 52 -22.35 -2.57 -19.45
C VAL A 52 -21.28 -1.96 -18.53
N GLN A 53 -21.21 -0.62 -18.50
CA GLN A 53 -20.25 0.13 -17.70
C GLN A 53 -20.23 -0.32 -16.23
N GLN A 54 -21.41 -0.55 -15.65
CA GLN A 54 -21.53 -0.98 -14.25
C GLN A 54 -20.78 -2.29 -13.94
N GLN A 55 -20.76 -3.26 -14.86
CA GLN A 55 -20.04 -4.52 -14.68
C GLN A 55 -18.52 -4.32 -14.71
N VAL A 56 -18.05 -3.41 -15.58
CA VAL A 56 -16.64 -3.01 -15.62
C VAL A 56 -16.23 -2.31 -14.33
N ASP A 57 -17.04 -1.36 -13.87
CA ASP A 57 -16.79 -0.61 -12.64
C ASP A 57 -16.77 -1.54 -11.42
N CYS A 58 -17.68 -2.49 -11.32
CA CYS A 58 -17.68 -3.50 -10.26
C CYS A 58 -16.39 -4.33 -10.26
N ALA A 59 -15.92 -4.78 -11.43
CA ALA A 59 -14.70 -5.56 -11.55
C ALA A 59 -13.46 -4.72 -11.16
N LEU A 60 -13.38 -3.48 -11.62
CA LEU A 60 -12.29 -2.57 -11.31
C LEU A 60 -12.27 -2.18 -9.81
N ASN A 61 -13.41 -1.85 -9.22
CA ASN A 61 -13.53 -1.51 -7.80
C ASN A 61 -13.10 -2.68 -6.90
N ARG A 62 -13.44 -3.92 -7.28
CA ARG A 62 -12.97 -5.11 -6.59
C ARG A 62 -11.44 -5.19 -6.56
N PHE A 63 -10.78 -4.90 -7.68
CA PHE A 63 -9.32 -4.91 -7.75
C PHE A 63 -8.70 -3.73 -7.02
N GLN A 64 -9.28 -2.53 -7.12
CA GLN A 64 -8.82 -1.37 -6.36
C GLN A 64 -8.83 -1.67 -4.85
N ASN A 65 -9.90 -2.25 -4.33
CA ASN A 65 -10.00 -2.64 -2.93
C ASN A 65 -8.93 -3.70 -2.56
N MET A 66 -8.69 -4.70 -3.41
CA MET A 66 -7.62 -5.68 -3.18
C MET A 66 -6.24 -5.03 -3.16
N PHE A 67 -5.93 -4.14 -4.11
CA PHE A 67 -4.66 -3.41 -4.14
C PHE A 67 -4.52 -2.46 -2.95
N TYR A 68 -5.59 -1.81 -2.56
CA TYR A 68 -5.61 -0.94 -1.38
C TYR A 68 -5.30 -1.73 -0.11
N GLN A 69 -5.92 -2.89 0.08
CA GLN A 69 -5.65 -3.78 1.21
C GLN A 69 -4.22 -4.37 1.18
N MET A 70 -3.69 -4.67 0.01
CA MET A 70 -2.30 -5.11 -0.13
C MET A 70 -1.30 -3.99 0.21
N LYS A 71 -1.57 -2.76 -0.21
CA LYS A 71 -0.74 -1.58 0.08
C LYS A 71 -0.81 -1.16 1.55
N LYS A 72 -1.86 -1.53 2.28
CA LYS A 72 -2.01 -1.20 3.70
C LYS A 72 -1.17 -2.06 4.65
N ASN A 73 -0.47 -3.05 4.16
CA ASN A 73 0.31 -3.95 5.00
C ASN A 73 1.78 -3.93 4.63
N ILE A 74 2.63 -3.95 5.65
CA ILE A 74 4.08 -4.08 5.54
C ILE A 74 4.57 -5.17 6.49
N SER A 75 5.69 -5.82 6.13
CA SER A 75 6.29 -6.86 6.96
C SER A 75 7.72 -6.52 7.33
N PHE A 76 8.02 -6.67 8.61
CA PHE A 76 9.37 -6.51 9.16
C PHE A 76 9.79 -7.76 9.94
N MET A 77 11.10 -8.00 9.97
CA MET A 77 11.69 -9.00 10.84
C MET A 77 11.73 -8.45 12.28
N VAL A 78 11.01 -9.07 13.19
CA VAL A 78 10.96 -8.76 14.62
C VAL A 78 11.25 -10.05 15.36
N ASP A 79 12.22 -10.07 16.26
CA ASP A 79 12.61 -11.24 17.05
C ASP A 79 12.79 -12.53 16.21
N ARG A 80 13.48 -12.41 15.08
CA ARG A 80 13.75 -13.49 14.11
C ARG A 80 12.51 -14.06 13.42
N THR A 81 11.35 -13.44 13.57
CA THR A 81 10.10 -13.83 12.90
C THR A 81 9.61 -12.71 12.00
N MET A 82 8.96 -13.08 10.88
CA MET A 82 8.34 -12.11 9.98
C MET A 82 7.00 -11.66 10.55
N LYS A 83 6.93 -10.43 11.07
CA LYS A 83 5.70 -9.83 11.58
C LYS A 83 5.09 -8.89 10.56
N ARG A 84 3.79 -9.02 10.35
CA ARG A 84 2.99 -8.17 9.45
C ARG A 84 2.33 -7.05 10.24
N PHE A 85 2.42 -5.82 9.72
CA PHE A 85 1.81 -4.63 10.30
C PHE A 85 0.83 -4.02 9.31
N CYS A 86 -0.33 -3.60 9.77
CA CYS A 86 -1.20 -2.71 9.03
C CYS A 86 -0.64 -1.28 9.11
N LEU A 87 -0.56 -0.57 7.99
CA LEU A 87 -0.03 0.80 7.98
C LEU A 87 -0.86 1.74 8.84
N ASP A 88 -2.17 1.51 8.91
CA ASP A 88 -3.08 2.31 9.73
C ASP A 88 -2.85 2.11 11.24
N GLU A 89 -2.19 1.02 11.65
CA GLU A 89 -1.85 0.74 13.06
C GLU A 89 -0.50 1.33 13.46
N ILE A 90 0.36 1.68 12.48
CA ILE A 90 1.67 2.28 12.76
C ILE A 90 1.47 3.75 13.05
N ILE A 91 1.82 4.19 14.26
CA ILE A 91 1.77 5.57 14.71
C ILE A 91 2.97 6.34 14.16
N TYR A 92 4.18 5.84 14.44
CA TYR A 92 5.43 6.36 13.89
C TYR A 92 6.53 5.31 13.98
N MET A 93 7.62 5.55 13.27
CA MET A 93 8.85 4.78 13.37
C MET A 93 10.00 5.71 13.71
N GLU A 94 10.92 5.25 14.55
CA GLU A 94 12.11 6.00 14.92
C GLU A 94 13.39 5.18 14.82
N THR A 95 14.50 5.89 14.64
CA THR A 95 15.83 5.28 14.66
C THR A 95 16.25 4.93 16.08
N CYS A 96 16.58 3.66 16.31
CA CYS A 96 17.12 3.16 17.58
C CYS A 96 18.51 2.53 17.34
N GLY A 97 19.57 3.35 17.35
CA GLY A 97 20.90 2.94 16.92
C GLY A 97 20.95 2.56 15.44
N HIS A 98 21.30 1.29 15.13
CA HIS A 98 21.27 0.74 13.78
C HIS A 98 19.93 0.06 13.41
N ALA A 99 18.99 0.04 14.35
CA ALA A 99 17.67 -0.58 14.22
C ALA A 99 16.57 0.48 14.08
N THR A 100 15.34 0.04 13.86
CA THR A 100 14.16 0.90 13.87
C THR A 100 13.20 0.39 14.95
N MET A 101 12.68 1.30 15.75
CA MET A 101 11.55 1.07 16.61
C MET A 101 10.26 1.44 15.85
N ILE A 102 9.29 0.56 15.86
CA ILE A 102 7.98 0.72 15.22
C ILE A 102 6.97 0.86 16.35
N HIS A 103 6.40 2.05 16.51
CA HIS A 103 5.36 2.35 17.50
C HIS A 103 4.00 2.14 16.85
N THR A 104 3.18 1.27 17.46
CA THR A 104 1.86 0.91 16.94
C THR A 104 0.79 1.03 18.02
N LEU A 105 -0.48 0.95 17.61
CA LEU A 105 -1.61 0.87 18.55
C LEU A 105 -1.56 -0.34 19.49
N HIS A 106 -0.78 -1.36 19.13
CA HIS A 106 -0.70 -2.65 19.87
C HIS A 106 0.63 -2.83 20.61
N GLY A 107 1.46 -1.78 20.68
CA GLY A 107 2.75 -1.78 21.33
C GLY A 107 3.91 -1.52 20.37
N ASP A 108 5.12 -1.60 20.92
CA ASP A 108 6.36 -1.22 20.25
C ASP A 108 7.13 -2.46 19.79
N PHE A 109 7.67 -2.39 18.58
CA PHE A 109 8.39 -3.49 17.96
C PHE A 109 9.72 -3.03 17.40
N ARG A 110 10.78 -3.74 17.78
CA ARG A 110 12.12 -3.44 17.28
C ARG A 110 12.45 -4.33 16.07
N THR A 111 12.80 -3.71 14.94
CA THR A 111 13.31 -4.42 13.77
C THR A 111 14.79 -4.08 13.54
N ASN A 112 15.58 -5.05 13.12
CA ASN A 112 16.99 -4.84 12.76
C ASN A 112 17.19 -4.13 11.42
N CYS A 113 16.13 -3.67 10.79
CA CYS A 113 16.14 -2.86 9.59
C CYS A 113 16.40 -1.40 9.96
N SER A 114 17.29 -0.71 9.24
CA SER A 114 17.47 0.74 9.42
C SER A 114 16.21 1.50 8.97
N LEU A 115 15.97 2.69 9.53
CA LEU A 115 14.81 3.52 9.18
C LEU A 115 14.77 3.87 7.69
N THR A 116 15.93 4.10 7.05
CA THR A 116 16.00 4.32 5.60
C THR A 116 15.47 3.12 4.82
N ARG A 117 15.93 1.93 5.14
CA ARG A 117 15.43 0.68 4.53
C ARG A 117 13.97 0.41 4.85
N ALA A 118 13.51 0.78 6.06
CA ALA A 118 12.12 0.68 6.42
C ALA A 118 11.24 1.58 5.54
N LYS A 119 11.68 2.82 5.29
CA LYS A 119 11.00 3.77 4.38
C LYS A 119 10.93 3.25 2.94
N GLU A 120 12.01 2.66 2.41
CA GLU A 120 12.04 2.09 1.06
C GLU A 120 11.06 0.94 0.86
N LYS A 121 10.72 0.23 1.93
CA LYS A 121 9.71 -0.84 1.92
C LYS A 121 8.28 -0.33 2.02
N MET A 122 8.09 0.91 2.43
CA MET A 122 6.74 1.48 2.55
C MET A 122 6.11 1.61 1.17
N PRO A 123 4.84 1.25 1.02
CA PRO A 123 4.14 1.39 -0.25
C PRO A 123 3.97 2.87 -0.60
N ASP A 124 4.05 3.17 -1.90
CA ASP A 124 3.79 4.51 -2.41
C ASP A 124 2.36 4.96 -2.05
N GLY A 125 2.23 6.22 -1.63
CA GLY A 125 0.94 6.81 -1.28
C GLY A 125 0.50 6.57 0.17
N GLY A 126 1.39 6.10 1.06
CA GLY A 126 1.17 6.12 2.50
C GLY A 126 1.25 7.55 3.05
N ASP A 127 0.33 7.90 3.94
CA ASP A 127 0.27 9.22 4.60
C ASP A 127 1.35 9.37 5.68
N PHE A 128 2.62 9.11 5.33
CA PHE A 128 3.73 9.23 6.27
C PHE A 128 4.59 10.45 5.98
N VAL A 129 4.99 11.14 7.04
CA VAL A 129 5.82 12.35 7.01
C VAL A 129 7.20 12.05 7.60
N THR A 130 8.24 12.47 6.91
CA THR A 130 9.61 12.36 7.41
C THR A 130 9.94 13.56 8.28
N CYS A 131 10.31 13.34 9.54
CA CYS A 131 10.87 14.37 10.42
C CYS A 131 12.35 14.08 10.69
N GLY A 132 13.21 14.75 9.93
CA GLY A 132 14.65 14.55 9.97
C GLY A 132 15.09 13.16 9.49
N LYS A 133 16.23 12.71 10.01
CA LYS A 133 16.77 11.37 9.71
C LYS A 133 16.22 10.29 10.65
N SER A 134 15.61 10.70 11.76
CA SER A 134 15.30 9.82 12.89
C SER A 134 13.85 9.40 12.99
N TYR A 135 12.91 10.12 12.36
CA TYR A 135 11.49 9.86 12.50
C TYR A 135 10.77 9.72 11.16
N TYR A 136 9.81 8.81 11.13
CA TYR A 136 8.86 8.62 10.03
C TYR A 136 7.48 8.41 10.63
N ILE A 137 6.60 9.40 10.46
CA ILE A 137 5.39 9.60 11.26
C ILE A 137 4.17 9.45 10.38
N ASN A 138 3.21 8.64 10.79
CA ASN A 138 1.92 8.54 10.12
C ASN A 138 1.12 9.83 10.36
N ALA A 139 0.84 10.56 9.30
CA ALA A 139 0.17 11.85 9.36
C ALA A 139 -1.27 11.75 9.92
N GLY A 140 -1.90 10.56 9.84
CA GLY A 140 -3.19 10.30 10.46
C GLY A 140 -3.19 10.40 11.99
N TYR A 141 -2.02 10.24 12.63
CA TYR A 141 -1.85 10.36 14.08
C TYR A 141 -1.32 11.73 14.54
N ILE A 142 -0.98 12.62 13.60
CA ILE A 142 -0.59 13.99 13.96
C ILE A 142 -1.84 14.73 14.42
N LYS A 143 -1.78 15.29 15.63
CA LYS A 143 -2.79 16.16 16.20
C LYS A 143 -2.53 17.61 15.80
N ASP A 144 -1.27 18.05 15.92
CA ASP A 144 -0.87 19.41 15.61
C ASP A 144 0.63 19.48 15.27
N VAL A 145 1.01 20.51 14.54
CA VAL A 145 2.42 20.83 14.21
C VAL A 145 2.70 22.27 14.62
N THR A 146 3.44 22.44 15.67
CA THR A 146 3.94 23.74 16.13
C THR A 146 5.23 24.10 15.39
N LYS A 147 5.80 25.26 15.72
CA LYS A 147 7.06 25.70 15.13
C LYS A 147 8.23 24.73 15.44
N THR A 148 8.22 24.09 16.60
CA THR A 148 9.33 23.29 17.13
C THR A 148 9.03 21.79 17.28
N GLU A 149 7.75 21.40 17.25
CA GLU A 149 7.32 20.05 17.63
C GLU A 149 6.15 19.57 16.76
N ILE A 150 6.11 18.26 16.54
CA ILE A 150 4.93 17.54 16.08
C ILE A 150 4.30 16.91 17.31
N ILE A 151 3.02 17.19 17.53
CA ILE A 151 2.23 16.65 18.64
C ILE A 151 1.36 15.52 18.09
N LEU A 152 1.51 14.31 18.61
CA LEU A 152 0.71 13.17 18.24
C LEU A 152 -0.60 13.08 19.04
N ARG A 153 -1.57 12.37 18.55
CA ARG A 153 -2.87 12.19 19.22
C ARG A 153 -2.77 11.46 20.56
N GLY A 154 -1.72 10.64 20.73
CA GLY A 154 -1.39 9.98 22.01
C GLY A 154 -0.74 10.90 23.05
N GLY A 155 -0.36 12.12 22.66
CA GLY A 155 0.33 13.10 23.52
C GLY A 155 1.83 13.13 23.37
N GLU A 156 2.41 12.23 22.59
CA GLU A 156 3.85 12.21 22.32
C GLU A 156 4.25 13.47 21.52
N GLN A 157 5.42 14.03 21.85
CA GLN A 157 6.00 15.21 21.22
C GLN A 157 7.29 14.84 20.51
N ILE A 158 7.39 15.14 19.23
CA ILE A 158 8.56 14.88 18.39
C ILE A 158 9.16 16.22 17.97
N PHE A 159 10.38 16.52 18.41
CA PHE A 159 11.07 17.76 18.08
C PHE A 159 11.41 17.85 16.59
N ILE A 160 11.11 19.01 15.99
CA ILE A 160 11.39 19.30 14.58
C ILE A 160 12.77 19.95 14.49
N PRO A 161 13.73 19.38 13.75
CA PRO A 161 15.01 20.04 13.48
C PRO A 161 14.79 21.41 12.85
N ILE A 162 15.56 22.43 13.28
CA ILE A 162 15.40 23.83 12.86
C ILE A 162 15.28 24.00 11.35
N ARG A 163 16.08 23.24 10.58
CA ARG A 163 16.08 23.27 9.11
C ARG A 163 14.76 22.81 8.47
N LEU A 164 13.96 22.02 9.16
CA LEU A 164 12.70 21.43 8.65
C LEU A 164 11.45 22.15 9.15
N GLN A 165 11.57 23.06 10.12
CA GLN A 165 10.45 23.72 10.78
C GLN A 165 9.53 24.44 9.78
N LYS A 166 10.11 25.23 8.86
CA LYS A 166 9.31 25.95 7.85
C LYS A 166 8.56 25.02 6.91
N GLU A 167 9.27 24.00 6.42
CA GLU A 167 8.71 23.04 5.46
C GLU A 167 7.56 22.24 6.08
N LEU A 168 7.77 21.66 7.27
CA LEU A 168 6.75 20.85 7.95
C LEU A 168 5.53 21.67 8.37
N CYS A 169 5.72 22.91 8.85
CA CYS A 169 4.59 23.79 9.16
C CYS A 169 3.77 24.13 7.92
N LEU A 170 4.41 24.43 6.78
CA LEU A 170 3.70 24.70 5.54
C LEU A 170 2.94 23.48 5.01
N LEU A 171 3.58 22.32 5.00
CA LEU A 171 2.94 21.06 4.59
C LEU A 171 1.72 20.74 5.46
N TRP A 172 1.83 20.96 6.77
CA TRP A 172 0.73 20.73 7.69
C TRP A 172 -0.44 21.70 7.45
N GLN A 173 -0.16 22.99 7.27
CA GLN A 173 -1.19 23.99 6.95
C GLN A 173 -1.93 23.67 5.65
N MET A 174 -1.20 23.24 4.60
CA MET A 174 -1.81 22.80 3.33
C MET A 174 -2.72 21.59 3.54
N LYS A 175 -2.31 20.63 4.38
CA LYS A 175 -3.09 19.42 4.65
C LYS A 175 -4.36 19.71 5.46
N VAL A 176 -4.29 20.60 6.41
CA VAL A 176 -5.45 21.04 7.21
C VAL A 176 -6.45 21.79 6.32
N ASN A 177 -5.98 22.68 5.44
CA ASN A 177 -6.84 23.46 4.55
C ASN A 177 -7.50 22.63 3.43
N ASN A 178 -6.91 21.49 3.03
CA ASN A 178 -7.47 20.59 2.02
C ASN A 178 -8.47 19.56 2.59
N ASN A 179 -8.63 19.49 3.91
CA ASN A 179 -9.59 18.60 4.60
C ASN A 179 -10.86 19.33 5.09
N ILE A 180 -11.11 20.55 4.57
CA ILE A 180 -12.36 21.31 4.78
C ILE A 180 -13.20 21.32 3.47
#